data_e7f46779a364c3befdaf84fa991d6723
#
_entry.id   e7f46779a364c3befdaf84fa991d6723
#
_cell.length_a   1.000
_cell.length_b   1.000
_cell.length_c   1.000
_cell.angle_alpha   90.00
_cell.angle_beta   90.00
_cell.angle_gamma   90.00
#
_symmetry.space_group_name_H-M   'P 1'
#
loop_
_entity.id
_entity.type
_entity.pdbx_description
1 polymer ?
#
loop_
_entity_poly.entity_id
_entity_poly.type
_entity_poly.pdbx_seq_one_letter_code
_entity_poly.pdbx_strand_id
1 'polypeptide(L)'
;MNFNDLPAIGQPLDAGTFVGLTTKPDGTHHAVVLLADKPEKRLTWKASLAWAKKLKAELPTRPVAALLFANAKAQFESDWHWTSEAYDSSFAWCQYFDDGFQTGYNMSFEAR
;
A
#
# COMPACT_ATOMS: atom_id res chain seq x y z
N MET A 1 -6.68 18.67 -7.95
CA MET A 1 -5.23 18.96 -7.89
C MET A 1 -4.67 18.95 -9.30
N ASN A 2 -3.88 19.94 -9.64
CA ASN A 2 -3.17 19.97 -10.93
C ASN A 2 -1.87 19.17 -10.79
N PHE A 3 -1.56 18.32 -11.76
CA PHE A 3 -0.33 17.50 -11.73
C PHE A 3 0.93 18.37 -11.73
N ASN A 4 0.87 19.57 -12.27
CA ASN A 4 2.01 20.50 -12.25
C ASN A 4 2.34 21.02 -10.85
N ASP A 5 1.41 20.89 -9.90
CA ASP A 5 1.59 21.34 -8.52
C ASP A 5 2.08 20.22 -7.58
N LEU A 6 2.34 19.02 -8.11
CA LEU A 6 2.82 17.91 -7.30
C LEU A 6 4.30 18.10 -6.94
N PRO A 7 4.67 17.75 -5.70
CA PRO A 7 6.09 17.78 -5.31
C PRO A 7 6.88 16.66 -5.99
N ALA A 8 8.18 16.67 -5.83
CA ALA A 8 9.01 15.54 -6.23
C ALA A 8 8.68 14.32 -5.36
N ILE A 9 8.90 13.11 -5.93
CA ILE A 9 8.73 11.87 -5.17
C ILE A 9 9.62 11.91 -3.93
N GLY A 10 9.05 11.51 -2.79
CA GLY A 10 9.74 11.52 -1.50
C GLY A 10 9.49 12.78 -0.67
N GLN A 11 8.84 13.79 -1.24
CA GLN A 11 8.54 15.03 -0.54
C GLN A 11 7.15 15.00 0.12
N PRO A 12 6.92 15.82 1.16
CA PRO A 12 5.62 15.85 1.82
C PRO A 12 4.48 16.27 0.88
N LEU A 13 3.34 15.63 1.03
CA LEU A 13 2.08 16.00 0.39
C LEU A 13 0.93 15.62 1.32
N ASP A 14 0.06 16.57 1.63
CA ASP A 14 -1.03 16.38 2.60
C ASP A 14 -0.48 15.81 3.93
N ALA A 15 -1.03 14.72 4.44
CA ALA A 15 -0.63 14.14 5.73
C ALA A 15 0.49 13.09 5.61
N GLY A 16 1.13 12.96 4.45
CA GLY A 16 2.11 11.91 4.23
C GLY A 16 3.20 12.29 3.23
N THR A 17 3.71 11.28 2.54
CA THR A 17 4.80 11.42 1.57
C THR A 17 4.29 11.08 0.18
N PHE A 18 4.55 11.95 -0.79
CA PHE A 18 4.21 11.67 -2.19
C PHE A 18 5.13 10.58 -2.75
N VAL A 19 4.55 9.50 -3.30
CA VAL A 19 5.32 8.38 -3.82
C VAL A 19 5.09 8.13 -5.30
N GLY A 20 4.22 8.88 -5.94
CA GLY A 20 3.97 8.78 -7.38
C GLY A 20 2.49 8.82 -7.72
N LEU A 21 2.20 8.56 -8.99
CA LEU A 21 0.84 8.54 -9.51
C LEU A 21 0.42 7.10 -9.80
N THR A 22 -0.87 6.82 -9.61
CA THR A 22 -1.46 5.57 -10.04
C THR A 22 -2.64 5.85 -10.97
N THR A 23 -2.94 4.91 -11.86
CA THR A 23 -4.07 5.00 -12.78
C THR A 23 -5.08 3.93 -12.41
N LYS A 24 -6.31 4.34 -12.12
CA LYS A 24 -7.40 3.40 -11.80
C LYS A 24 -7.95 2.78 -13.08
N PRO A 25 -8.71 1.66 -12.96
CA PRO A 25 -9.28 0.99 -14.14
C PRO A 25 -10.17 1.88 -15.01
N ASP A 26 -10.76 2.94 -14.44
CA ASP A 26 -11.56 3.91 -15.19
C ASP A 26 -10.71 4.93 -15.97
N GLY A 27 -9.39 4.82 -15.94
CA GLY A 27 -8.47 5.72 -16.64
C GLY A 27 -8.09 6.98 -15.87
N THR A 28 -8.64 7.22 -14.69
CA THR A 28 -8.29 8.40 -13.90
C THR A 28 -6.96 8.21 -13.18
N HIS A 29 -6.20 9.32 -13.05
CA HIS A 29 -4.91 9.34 -12.38
C HIS A 29 -5.05 9.94 -10.99
N HIS A 30 -4.35 9.34 -10.01
CA HIS A 30 -4.40 9.78 -8.63
C HIS A 30 -3.02 9.86 -8.03
N ALA A 31 -2.77 10.88 -7.22
CA ALA A 31 -1.55 10.95 -6.43
C ALA A 31 -1.64 9.93 -5.29
N VAL A 32 -0.54 9.21 -5.07
CA VAL A 32 -0.42 8.25 -3.97
C VAL A 32 0.37 8.91 -2.86
N VAL A 33 -0.24 8.96 -1.67
CA VAL A 33 0.35 9.55 -0.48
C VAL A 33 0.52 8.47 0.57
N LEU A 34 1.76 8.20 0.95
CA LEU A 34 2.08 7.21 1.98
C LEU A 34 2.02 7.87 3.36
N LEU A 35 1.14 7.36 4.23
CA LEU A 35 1.05 7.81 5.61
C LEU A 35 2.18 7.17 6.43
N ALA A 36 2.63 7.88 7.45
CA ALA A 36 3.67 7.38 8.34
C ALA A 36 3.18 6.32 9.33
N ASP A 37 1.86 6.21 9.51
CA ASP A 37 1.26 5.27 10.44
C ASP A 37 1.56 3.83 10.05
N LYS A 38 1.90 3.00 11.04
CA LYS A 38 2.19 1.58 10.85
C LYS A 38 1.52 0.78 11.97
N PRO A 39 1.03 -0.45 11.68
CA PRO A 39 0.52 -1.31 12.75
C PRO A 39 1.66 -1.66 13.73
N GLU A 40 1.33 -1.79 14.99
CA GLU A 40 2.31 -2.17 16.02
C GLU A 40 2.77 -3.61 15.89
N LYS A 41 1.97 -4.46 15.24
CA LYS A 41 2.24 -5.89 15.06
C LYS A 41 1.71 -6.37 13.72
N ARG A 42 2.09 -7.58 13.35
CA ARG A 42 1.54 -8.24 12.16
C ARG A 42 0.04 -8.49 12.38
N LEU A 43 -0.75 -8.33 11.33
CA LEU A 43 -2.20 -8.46 11.38
C LEU A 43 -2.69 -9.44 10.32
N THR A 44 -3.85 -10.06 10.58
CA THR A 44 -4.58 -10.78 9.54
C THR A 44 -5.08 -9.78 8.50
N TRP A 45 -5.47 -10.28 7.32
CA TRP A 45 -5.96 -9.40 6.25
C TRP A 45 -7.15 -8.54 6.69
N LYS A 46 -8.15 -9.16 7.33
CA LYS A 46 -9.34 -8.43 7.80
C LYS A 46 -8.98 -7.38 8.85
N ALA A 47 -8.07 -7.71 9.75
CA ALA A 47 -7.62 -6.76 10.76
C ALA A 47 -6.85 -5.59 10.14
N SER A 48 -6.06 -5.85 9.10
CA SER A 48 -5.35 -4.81 8.36
C SER A 48 -6.30 -3.87 7.63
N LEU A 49 -7.34 -4.41 7.00
CA LEU A 49 -8.37 -3.58 6.36
C LEU A 49 -9.06 -2.68 7.37
N ALA A 50 -9.43 -3.22 8.53
CA ALA A 50 -10.07 -2.44 9.59
C ALA A 50 -9.14 -1.37 10.16
N TRP A 51 -7.86 -1.70 10.32
CA TRP A 51 -6.86 -0.75 10.80
C TRP A 51 -6.72 0.45 9.85
N ALA A 52 -6.62 0.18 8.54
CA ALA A 52 -6.52 1.25 7.55
C ALA A 52 -7.78 2.12 7.53
N LYS A 53 -8.96 1.51 7.64
CA LYS A 53 -10.23 2.22 7.66
C LYS A 53 -10.33 3.17 8.86
N LYS A 54 -9.81 2.80 10.01
CA LYS A 54 -9.77 3.68 11.18
C LYS A 54 -8.96 4.94 10.93
N LEU A 55 -7.93 4.86 10.11
CA LEU A 55 -7.10 6.00 9.72
C LEU A 55 -7.71 6.79 8.58
N LYS A 56 -8.91 6.41 8.10
CA LYS A 56 -9.53 6.97 6.89
C LYS A 56 -8.62 6.84 5.67
N ALA A 57 -7.90 5.74 5.61
CA ALA A 57 -6.98 5.38 4.55
C ALA A 57 -7.34 4.02 3.97
N GLU A 58 -6.54 3.53 3.05
CA GLU A 58 -6.73 2.24 2.41
C GLU A 58 -5.41 1.48 2.36
N LEU A 59 -5.49 0.15 2.39
CA LEU A 59 -4.35 -0.67 2.02
C LEU A 59 -4.05 -0.45 0.53
N PRO A 60 -2.79 -0.62 0.10
CA PRO A 60 -2.45 -0.42 -1.31
C PRO A 60 -3.10 -1.50 -2.17
N THR A 61 -3.55 -1.12 -3.37
CA THR A 61 -3.84 -2.07 -4.44
C THR A 61 -2.54 -2.71 -4.91
N ARG A 62 -2.61 -3.76 -5.74
CA ARG A 62 -1.39 -4.40 -6.26
C ARG A 62 -0.49 -3.42 -7.02
N PRO A 63 -1.02 -2.59 -7.96
CA PRO A 63 -0.17 -1.60 -8.64
C PRO A 63 0.41 -0.55 -7.68
N VAL A 64 -0.35 -0.11 -6.68
CA VAL A 64 0.14 0.84 -5.69
C VAL A 64 1.24 0.21 -4.82
N ALA A 65 1.09 -1.07 -4.44
CA ALA A 65 2.12 -1.77 -3.69
C ALA A 65 3.43 -1.85 -4.49
N ALA A 66 3.36 -2.11 -5.80
CA ALA A 66 4.53 -2.12 -6.67
C ALA A 66 5.17 -0.72 -6.75
N LEU A 67 4.35 0.33 -6.81
CA LEU A 67 4.84 1.71 -6.80
C LEU A 67 5.56 2.04 -5.49
N LEU A 68 5.03 1.59 -4.35
CA LEU A 68 5.66 1.77 -3.05
C LEU A 68 7.01 1.07 -2.97
N PHE A 69 7.12 -0.14 -3.50
CA PHE A 69 8.40 -0.84 -3.57
C PHE A 69 9.40 -0.07 -4.42
N ALA A 70 8.97 0.46 -5.56
CA ALA A 70 9.86 1.18 -6.46
C ALA A 70 10.36 2.50 -5.86
N ASN A 71 9.51 3.23 -5.13
CA ASN A 71 9.76 4.62 -4.76
C ASN A 71 9.91 4.88 -3.27
N ALA A 72 9.54 3.93 -2.41
CA ALA A 72 9.51 4.14 -0.96
C ALA A 72 9.94 2.90 -0.16
N LYS A 73 10.70 1.98 -0.76
CA LYS A 73 11.11 0.71 -0.13
C LYS A 73 11.72 0.92 1.25
N ALA A 74 12.52 1.96 1.42
CA ALA A 74 13.23 2.23 2.68
C ALA A 74 12.29 2.51 3.86
N GLN A 75 11.03 2.85 3.59
CA GLN A 75 10.02 3.13 4.64
C GLN A 75 9.27 1.87 5.08
N PHE A 76 9.55 0.72 4.48
CA PHE A 76 8.91 -0.55 4.80
C PHE A 76 9.93 -1.53 5.36
N GLU A 77 9.45 -2.44 6.22
CA GLU A 77 10.27 -3.55 6.68
C GLU A 77 10.41 -4.59 5.57
N SER A 78 11.52 -5.34 5.56
CA SER A 78 11.72 -6.46 4.64
C SER A 78 10.84 -7.64 5.07
N ASP A 79 9.54 -7.53 4.83
CA ASP A 79 8.52 -8.48 5.27
C ASP A 79 7.35 -8.46 4.30
N TRP A 80 6.41 -9.37 4.50
CA TRP A 80 5.16 -9.42 3.75
C TRP A 80 4.22 -8.32 4.21
N HIS A 81 3.61 -7.64 3.24
CA HIS A 81 2.64 -6.58 3.49
C HIS A 81 1.37 -6.87 2.69
N TRP A 82 0.22 -6.72 3.34
CA TRP A 82 -1.07 -6.93 2.69
C TRP A 82 -1.36 -5.86 1.65
N THR A 83 -2.03 -6.27 0.55
CA THR A 83 -2.74 -5.35 -0.34
C THR A 83 -4.23 -5.37 0.00
N SER A 84 -5.00 -4.47 -0.64
CA SER A 84 -6.45 -4.43 -0.48
C SER A 84 -7.18 -5.47 -1.34
N GLU A 85 -6.46 -6.24 -2.18
CA GLU A 85 -7.08 -7.09 -3.19
C GLU A 85 -7.11 -8.55 -2.74
N ALA A 86 -8.32 -9.15 -2.82
CA ALA A 86 -8.47 -10.58 -2.59
C ALA A 86 -7.96 -11.37 -3.81
N TYR A 87 -7.29 -12.47 -3.55
CA TYR A 87 -6.90 -13.44 -4.57
C TYR A 87 -8.07 -14.38 -4.87
N ASP A 88 -8.70 -14.90 -3.81
CA ASP A 88 -9.91 -15.71 -3.86
C ASP A 88 -10.62 -15.63 -2.50
N SER A 89 -11.52 -16.57 -2.19
CA SER A 89 -12.31 -16.54 -0.95
C SER A 89 -11.46 -16.77 0.32
N SER A 90 -10.25 -17.30 0.18
CA SER A 90 -9.41 -17.66 1.34
C SER A 90 -8.07 -16.95 1.36
N PHE A 91 -7.65 -16.35 0.23
CA PHE A 91 -6.33 -15.75 0.04
C PHE A 91 -6.47 -14.30 -0.41
N ALA A 92 -5.55 -13.46 0.07
CA ALA A 92 -5.44 -12.07 -0.38
C ALA A 92 -4.03 -11.86 -0.94
N TRP A 93 -3.90 -10.91 -1.86
CA TRP A 93 -2.60 -10.56 -2.41
C TRP A 93 -1.75 -9.83 -1.36
N CYS A 94 -0.50 -10.22 -1.26
CA CYS A 94 0.50 -9.53 -0.45
C CYS A 94 1.76 -9.33 -1.26
N GLN A 95 2.62 -8.45 -0.77
CA GLN A 95 3.90 -8.14 -1.41
C GLN A 95 5.03 -8.27 -0.40
N TYR A 96 6.11 -8.92 -0.82
CA TYR A 96 7.34 -9.02 -0.04
C TYR A 96 8.21 -7.80 -0.36
N PHE A 97 8.46 -6.96 0.63
CA PHE A 97 9.18 -5.71 0.40
C PHE A 97 10.70 -5.87 0.37
N ASP A 98 11.21 -7.08 0.41
CA ASP A 98 12.62 -7.32 0.14
C ASP A 98 12.92 -7.29 -1.37
N ASP A 99 12.03 -7.87 -2.17
CA ASP A 99 12.23 -8.00 -3.63
C ASP A 99 11.04 -7.57 -4.49
N GLY A 100 9.92 -7.17 -3.87
CA GLY A 100 8.73 -6.75 -4.60
C GLY A 100 7.83 -7.89 -5.09
N PHE A 101 8.12 -9.14 -4.72
CA PHE A 101 7.33 -10.30 -5.15
C PHE A 101 5.91 -10.24 -4.58
N GLN A 102 4.91 -10.46 -5.43
CA GLN A 102 3.51 -10.51 -5.04
C GLN A 102 2.94 -11.90 -5.21
N THR A 103 2.19 -12.36 -4.22
CA THR A 103 1.54 -13.66 -4.26
C THR A 103 0.29 -13.66 -3.37
N GLY A 104 -0.53 -14.72 -3.50
CA GLY A 104 -1.65 -14.95 -2.60
C GLY A 104 -1.17 -15.54 -1.28
N TYR A 105 -1.70 -15.03 -0.19
CA TYR A 105 -1.37 -15.44 1.17
C TYR A 105 -2.67 -15.72 1.91
N ASN A 106 -2.73 -16.77 2.72
CA ASN A 106 -3.96 -17.12 3.43
C ASN A 106 -4.38 -15.98 4.35
N MET A 107 -5.66 -15.58 4.26
CA MET A 107 -6.19 -14.43 4.99
C MET A 107 -6.11 -14.57 6.51
N SER A 108 -6.00 -15.80 7.03
CA SER A 108 -5.86 -16.06 8.46
C SER A 108 -4.42 -15.93 8.96
N PHE A 109 -3.44 -15.87 8.06
CA PHE A 109 -2.05 -15.63 8.44
C PHE A 109 -1.86 -14.14 8.75
N GLU A 110 -0.76 -13.83 9.42
CA GLU A 110 -0.44 -12.46 9.81
C GLU A 110 0.68 -11.89 8.95
N ALA A 111 0.50 -10.64 8.50
CA ALA A 111 1.51 -9.89 7.75
C ALA A 111 1.44 -8.42 8.17
N ARG A 112 2.33 -7.62 7.65
CA ARG A 112 2.40 -6.19 8.00
C ARG A 112 1.46 -5.31 7.19
#